data_c866308bc0642d34ffd1e4b6a287f41d
#
_entry.id   c866308bc0642d34ffd1e4b6a287f41d
#
_cell.length_a   1.000
_cell.length_b   1.000
_cell.length_c   1.000
_cell.angle_alpha   90.00
_cell.angle_beta   90.00
_cell.angle_gamma   90.00
#
_symmetry.space_group_name_H-M   'P 1'
#
loop_
_entity.id
_entity.type
_entity.pdbx_description
1 polymer ?
#
loop_
_entity_poly.entity_id
_entity_poly.type
_entity_poly.pdbx_seq_one_letter_code
_entity_poly.pdbx_strand_id
1 'polypeptide(L)'
;MTQVAIDGPASSGKSSVGTRVAAELGYGFLDTGLLYRAVTRAALDAGAKLDGLASADKLSTAQIEQVVQLAHLTDVDLESGGASIIVDDRNFAASELESEAVERAVAAVAAVADVRAALRTIQREIAMRGGVVLAGRDIGTVVYPEARHKFFLDASAEARALRRALQRGYAAGSAEHHEALRSLVARDQEDRTRAVAPLRAADDAQVILTDALGLTDVVNLIVRQVHR
;
A
#
# COMPACT_ATOMS: atom_id res chain seq x y z
N MET A 1 3.05 16.48 -16.84
CA MET A 1 2.39 16.22 -15.53
C MET A 1 3.39 15.51 -14.63
N THR A 2 3.41 15.84 -13.34
CA THR A 2 4.36 15.28 -12.39
C THR A 2 3.81 14.04 -11.68
N GLN A 3 4.68 13.32 -11.01
CA GLN A 3 4.32 12.17 -10.16
C GLN A 3 4.45 12.57 -8.69
N VAL A 4 3.56 12.05 -7.86
CA VAL A 4 3.61 12.23 -6.41
C VAL A 4 3.73 10.86 -5.76
N ALA A 5 4.81 10.63 -5.01
CA ALA A 5 5.03 9.44 -4.21
C ALA A 5 4.64 9.72 -2.75
N ILE A 6 3.79 8.89 -2.18
CA ILE A 6 3.38 8.98 -0.76
C ILE A 6 3.70 7.65 -0.09
N ASP A 7 4.80 7.58 0.64
CA ASP A 7 5.21 6.40 1.40
C ASP A 7 4.88 6.53 2.89
N GLY A 8 4.94 5.42 3.61
CA GLY A 8 4.77 5.40 5.06
C GLY A 8 4.21 4.08 5.59
N PRO A 9 4.18 3.87 6.91
CA PRO A 9 3.71 2.64 7.54
C PRO A 9 2.20 2.39 7.35
N ALA A 10 1.73 1.22 7.73
CA ALA A 10 0.31 0.87 7.68
C ALA A 10 -0.53 1.86 8.52
N SER A 11 -1.73 2.20 8.04
CA SER A 11 -2.67 3.12 8.73
C SER A 11 -2.13 4.53 9.00
N SER A 12 -1.06 4.99 8.31
CA SER A 12 -0.59 6.39 8.42
C SER A 12 -1.46 7.42 7.67
N GLY A 13 -2.51 6.97 6.97
CA GLY A 13 -3.44 7.84 6.25
C GLY A 13 -3.14 8.01 4.76
N LYS A 14 -2.16 7.30 4.20
CA LYS A 14 -1.73 7.45 2.79
C LYS A 14 -2.85 7.34 1.77
N SER A 15 -3.73 6.34 1.90
CA SER A 15 -4.82 6.13 0.94
C SER A 15 -5.81 7.28 0.97
N SER A 16 -6.26 7.71 2.17
CA SER A 16 -7.18 8.84 2.32
C SER A 16 -6.57 10.16 1.85
N VAL A 17 -5.29 10.40 2.17
CA VAL A 17 -4.55 11.59 1.73
C VAL A 17 -4.32 11.53 0.23
N GLY A 18 -3.84 10.40 -0.29
CA GLY A 18 -3.51 10.22 -1.70
C GLY A 18 -4.72 10.42 -2.62
N THR A 19 -5.87 9.84 -2.26
CA THR A 19 -7.13 10.03 -3.02
C THR A 19 -7.51 11.52 -3.09
N ARG A 20 -7.45 12.25 -1.95
CA ARG A 20 -7.80 13.68 -1.95
C ARG A 20 -6.78 14.55 -2.68
N VAL A 21 -5.48 14.28 -2.50
CA VAL A 21 -4.42 14.97 -3.24
C VAL A 21 -4.58 14.76 -4.74
N ALA A 22 -4.86 13.55 -5.19
CA ALA A 22 -5.10 13.24 -6.60
C ALA A 22 -6.31 14.01 -7.13
N ALA A 23 -7.42 14.02 -6.39
CA ALA A 23 -8.62 14.77 -6.78
C ALA A 23 -8.36 16.29 -6.91
N GLU A 24 -7.63 16.90 -5.96
CA GLU A 24 -7.31 18.34 -6.01
C GLU A 24 -6.33 18.70 -7.13
N LEU A 25 -5.44 17.78 -7.51
CA LEU A 25 -4.48 17.97 -8.60
C LEU A 25 -5.05 17.57 -9.98
N GLY A 26 -6.20 16.92 -10.04
CA GLY A 26 -6.74 16.32 -11.27
C GLY A 26 -5.89 15.15 -11.76
N TYR A 27 -5.30 14.38 -10.85
CA TYR A 27 -4.44 13.22 -11.11
C TYR A 27 -5.16 11.91 -10.85
N GLY A 28 -4.66 10.82 -11.43
CA GLY A 28 -5.03 9.46 -11.04
C GLY A 28 -4.48 9.11 -9.63
N PHE A 29 -5.10 8.13 -8.97
CA PHE A 29 -4.61 7.62 -7.68
C PHE A 29 -4.46 6.10 -7.72
N LEU A 30 -3.30 5.59 -7.28
CA LEU A 30 -3.05 4.18 -7.08
C LEU A 30 -2.52 3.91 -5.68
N ASP A 31 -3.31 3.20 -4.86
CA ASP A 31 -2.79 2.53 -3.66
C ASP A 31 -2.12 1.21 -4.09
N THR A 32 -0.80 1.19 -4.13
CA THR A 32 -0.06 0.02 -4.61
C THR A 32 -0.20 -1.20 -3.71
N GLY A 33 -0.62 -1.02 -2.47
CA GLY A 33 -0.96 -2.12 -1.57
C GLY A 33 -2.12 -2.98 -2.08
N LEU A 34 -3.02 -2.39 -2.88
CA LEU A 34 -4.13 -3.12 -3.49
C LEU A 34 -3.67 -4.15 -4.52
N LEU A 35 -2.55 -3.92 -5.22
CA LEU A 35 -1.98 -4.88 -6.17
C LEU A 35 -1.61 -6.20 -5.47
N TYR A 36 -0.89 -6.09 -4.36
CA TYR A 36 -0.51 -7.27 -3.57
C TYR A 36 -1.71 -7.98 -2.98
N ARG A 37 -2.73 -7.22 -2.56
CA ARG A 37 -3.99 -7.77 -2.05
C ARG A 37 -4.77 -8.49 -3.14
N ALA A 38 -4.82 -7.95 -4.36
CA ALA A 38 -5.48 -8.58 -5.50
C ALA A 38 -4.82 -9.90 -5.90
N VAL A 39 -3.48 -9.93 -6.01
CA VAL A 39 -2.73 -11.16 -6.23
C VAL A 39 -2.99 -12.19 -5.12
N THR A 40 -2.98 -11.75 -3.87
CA THR A 40 -3.28 -12.63 -2.72
C THR A 40 -4.69 -13.18 -2.80
N ARG A 41 -5.68 -12.34 -3.11
CA ARG A 41 -7.08 -12.73 -3.25
C ARG A 41 -7.26 -13.73 -4.40
N ALA A 42 -6.70 -13.46 -5.56
CA ALA A 42 -6.73 -14.36 -6.71
C ALA A 42 -6.11 -15.73 -6.38
N ALA A 43 -4.99 -15.76 -5.66
CA ALA A 43 -4.36 -17.00 -5.23
C ALA A 43 -5.24 -17.80 -4.25
N LEU A 44 -5.88 -17.12 -3.28
CA LEU A 44 -6.82 -17.76 -2.35
C LEU A 44 -8.03 -18.35 -3.10
N ASP A 45 -8.59 -17.62 -4.06
CA ASP A 45 -9.72 -18.07 -4.87
C ASP A 45 -9.35 -19.26 -5.77
N ALA A 46 -8.09 -19.33 -6.22
CA ALA A 46 -7.52 -20.48 -6.93
C ALA A 46 -7.10 -21.65 -6.00
N GLY A 47 -7.46 -21.58 -4.72
CA GLY A 47 -7.25 -22.66 -3.75
C GLY A 47 -5.88 -22.68 -3.07
N ALA A 48 -5.06 -21.63 -3.21
CA ALA A 48 -3.79 -21.54 -2.50
C ALA A 48 -4.02 -21.49 -0.98
N LYS A 49 -3.36 -22.36 -0.24
CA LYS A 49 -3.42 -22.41 1.23
C LYS A 49 -2.41 -21.43 1.80
N LEU A 50 -2.78 -20.14 1.87
CA LEU A 50 -1.91 -19.06 2.34
C LEU A 50 -2.21 -18.64 3.79
N ASP A 51 -3.23 -19.21 4.42
CA ASP A 51 -3.68 -18.81 5.75
C ASP A 51 -2.64 -19.14 6.83
N GLY A 52 -2.36 -18.17 7.68
CA GLY A 52 -1.36 -18.29 8.75
C GLY A 52 0.11 -18.22 8.30
N LEU A 53 0.38 -17.98 7.00
CA LEU A 53 1.73 -17.79 6.51
C LEU A 53 2.12 -16.30 6.64
N ALA A 54 2.97 -15.99 7.61
CA ALA A 54 3.38 -14.61 7.89
C ALA A 54 4.57 -14.14 7.02
N SER A 55 5.30 -15.05 6.37
CA SER A 55 6.53 -14.72 5.63
C SER A 55 6.72 -15.60 4.40
N ALA A 56 7.48 -15.10 3.42
CA ALA A 56 7.70 -15.79 2.14
C ALA A 56 8.43 -17.13 2.28
N ASP A 57 9.30 -17.30 3.25
CA ASP A 57 10.04 -18.55 3.52
C ASP A 57 9.14 -19.72 3.94
N LYS A 58 7.90 -19.43 4.32
CA LYS A 58 6.88 -20.43 4.66
C LYS A 58 6.02 -20.86 3.45
N LEU A 59 6.16 -20.18 2.31
CA LEU A 59 5.49 -20.56 1.07
C LEU A 59 6.22 -21.74 0.43
N SER A 60 5.48 -22.74 -0.04
CA SER A 60 6.03 -23.80 -0.89
C SER A 60 6.39 -23.25 -2.28
N THR A 61 7.26 -23.95 -3.01
CA THR A 61 7.62 -23.60 -4.38
C THR A 61 6.38 -23.42 -5.28
N ALA A 62 5.42 -24.33 -5.20
CA ALA A 62 4.17 -24.23 -5.99
C ALA A 62 3.33 -23.00 -5.63
N GLN A 63 3.28 -22.61 -4.36
CA GLN A 63 2.59 -21.37 -3.94
C GLN A 63 3.31 -20.12 -4.45
N ILE A 64 4.65 -20.12 -4.42
CA ILE A 64 5.46 -19.01 -4.97
C ILE A 64 5.21 -18.89 -6.48
N GLU A 65 5.32 -19.99 -7.23
CA GLU A 65 5.05 -20.01 -8.68
C GLU A 65 3.66 -19.48 -9.00
N GLN A 66 2.64 -19.90 -8.25
CA GLN A 66 1.25 -19.46 -8.45
C GLN A 66 1.10 -17.95 -8.22
N VAL A 67 1.61 -17.39 -7.11
CA VAL A 67 1.48 -15.96 -6.85
C VAL A 67 2.31 -15.11 -7.81
N VAL A 68 3.45 -15.61 -8.29
CA VAL A 68 4.27 -14.95 -9.31
C VAL A 68 3.54 -14.92 -10.66
N GLN A 69 2.94 -16.04 -11.08
CA GLN A 69 2.13 -16.08 -12.30
C GLN A 69 0.97 -15.06 -12.22
N LEU A 70 0.22 -15.03 -11.13
CA LEU A 70 -0.87 -14.07 -10.94
C LEU A 70 -0.39 -12.62 -10.93
N ALA A 71 0.79 -12.35 -10.38
CA ALA A 71 1.40 -11.03 -10.42
C ALA A 71 1.72 -10.57 -11.85
N HIS A 72 2.13 -11.48 -12.73
CA HIS A 72 2.33 -11.18 -14.16
C HIS A 72 1.03 -10.98 -14.95
N LEU A 73 -0.09 -11.53 -14.46
CA LEU A 73 -1.43 -11.36 -15.04
C LEU A 73 -2.20 -10.18 -14.42
N THR A 74 -1.50 -9.34 -13.65
CA THR A 74 -2.12 -8.16 -13.02
C THR A 74 -2.09 -6.98 -13.98
N ASP A 75 -3.22 -6.29 -14.10
CA ASP A 75 -3.35 -5.02 -14.81
C ASP A 75 -4.06 -3.99 -13.93
N VAL A 76 -3.93 -2.71 -14.30
CA VAL A 76 -4.49 -1.58 -13.57
C VAL A 76 -5.13 -0.61 -14.54
N ASP A 77 -6.43 -0.38 -14.36
CA ASP A 77 -7.12 0.72 -15.01
C ASP A 77 -7.26 1.89 -14.02
N LEU A 78 -6.64 3.03 -14.38
CA LEU A 78 -6.71 4.25 -13.59
C LEU A 78 -7.93 5.05 -13.99
N GLU A 79 -8.91 5.05 -13.11
CA GLU A 79 -10.09 5.88 -13.24
C GLU A 79 -9.93 7.22 -12.50
N SER A 80 -10.80 8.19 -12.80
CA SER A 80 -10.87 9.44 -12.06
C SER A 80 -11.27 9.15 -10.59
N GLY A 81 -10.29 9.32 -9.69
CA GLY A 81 -10.48 9.13 -8.25
C GLY A 81 -10.10 7.77 -7.67
N GLY A 82 -9.58 6.83 -8.48
CA GLY A 82 -9.17 5.52 -7.99
C GLY A 82 -8.49 4.67 -9.04
N ALA A 83 -8.35 3.39 -8.73
CA ALA A 83 -7.81 2.39 -9.63
C ALA A 83 -8.65 1.11 -9.55
N SER A 84 -8.95 0.52 -10.68
CA SER A 84 -9.51 -0.82 -10.81
C SER A 84 -8.35 -1.81 -10.96
N ILE A 85 -8.30 -2.83 -10.12
CA ILE A 85 -7.23 -3.83 -10.15
C ILE A 85 -7.80 -5.12 -10.75
N ILE A 86 -7.17 -5.54 -11.84
CA ILE A 86 -7.55 -6.73 -12.59
C ILE A 86 -6.44 -7.77 -12.43
N VAL A 87 -6.79 -9.01 -12.10
CA VAL A 87 -5.85 -10.13 -12.07
C VAL A 87 -6.50 -11.30 -12.81
N ASP A 88 -5.83 -11.81 -13.84
CA ASP A 88 -6.33 -12.91 -14.68
C ASP A 88 -7.77 -12.65 -15.16
N ASP A 89 -7.97 -11.50 -15.82
CA ASP A 89 -9.24 -11.00 -16.35
C ASP A 89 -10.37 -10.77 -15.31
N ARG A 90 -10.08 -10.94 -14.02
CA ARG A 90 -11.02 -10.66 -12.93
C ARG A 90 -10.75 -9.32 -12.26
N ASN A 91 -11.75 -8.46 -12.23
CA ASN A 91 -11.75 -7.23 -11.45
C ASN A 91 -12.21 -7.51 -10.01
N PHE A 92 -11.49 -6.97 -9.03
CA PHE A 92 -11.75 -7.16 -7.60
C PHE A 92 -12.36 -5.91 -6.97
N ALA A 93 -13.49 -6.07 -6.28
CA ALA A 93 -14.06 -5.02 -5.46
C ALA A 93 -13.20 -4.73 -4.22
N ALA A 94 -13.17 -3.48 -3.76
CA ALA A 94 -12.38 -3.08 -2.59
C ALA A 94 -12.69 -3.94 -1.35
N SER A 95 -13.96 -4.31 -1.12
CA SER A 95 -14.36 -5.17 0.00
C SER A 95 -13.76 -6.58 -0.05
N GLU A 96 -13.51 -7.12 -1.24
CA GLU A 96 -12.86 -8.43 -1.41
C GLU A 96 -11.39 -8.35 -1.05
N LEU A 97 -10.75 -7.21 -1.34
CA LEU A 97 -9.33 -6.95 -1.06
C LEU A 97 -9.07 -6.61 0.41
N GLU A 98 -10.07 -6.19 1.17
CA GLU A 98 -9.98 -5.86 2.59
C GLU A 98 -10.43 -7.01 3.51
N SER A 99 -10.71 -8.19 2.95
CA SER A 99 -11.14 -9.36 3.72
C SER A 99 -10.04 -9.82 4.69
N GLU A 100 -10.45 -10.40 5.82
CA GLU A 100 -9.54 -10.89 6.85
C GLU A 100 -8.57 -11.96 6.32
N ALA A 101 -9.03 -12.83 5.42
CA ALA A 101 -8.19 -13.84 4.77
C ALA A 101 -7.05 -13.22 3.96
N VAL A 102 -7.35 -12.17 3.18
CA VAL A 102 -6.33 -11.41 2.43
C VAL A 102 -5.38 -10.71 3.40
N GLU A 103 -5.89 -10.12 4.47
CA GLU A 103 -5.06 -9.40 5.43
C GLU A 103 -4.05 -10.30 6.13
N ARG A 104 -4.42 -11.54 6.46
CA ARG A 104 -3.52 -12.53 7.07
C ARG A 104 -2.44 -13.06 6.12
N ALA A 105 -2.71 -13.10 4.81
CA ALA A 105 -1.82 -13.72 3.83
C ALA A 105 -0.96 -12.72 3.04
N VAL A 106 -1.39 -11.47 2.90
CA VAL A 106 -0.75 -10.50 2.00
C VAL A 106 0.71 -10.20 2.34
N ALA A 107 1.12 -10.30 3.61
CA ALA A 107 2.50 -10.04 4.01
C ALA A 107 3.46 -11.08 3.41
N ALA A 108 3.09 -12.37 3.43
CA ALA A 108 3.89 -13.44 2.83
C ALA A 108 4.01 -13.26 1.31
N VAL A 109 2.92 -12.94 0.61
CA VAL A 109 2.91 -12.69 -0.85
C VAL A 109 3.75 -11.47 -1.20
N ALA A 110 3.61 -10.37 -0.44
CA ALA A 110 4.36 -9.13 -0.66
C ALA A 110 5.87 -9.26 -0.35
N ALA A 111 6.29 -10.28 0.37
CA ALA A 111 7.69 -10.57 0.63
C ALA A 111 8.37 -11.40 -0.48
N VAL A 112 7.61 -11.98 -1.43
CA VAL A 112 8.15 -12.71 -2.57
C VAL A 112 8.80 -11.74 -3.55
N ALA A 113 10.11 -11.90 -3.80
CA ALA A 113 10.89 -10.97 -4.62
C ALA A 113 10.37 -10.87 -6.07
N ASP A 114 9.99 -11.99 -6.68
CA ASP A 114 9.51 -12.04 -8.05
C ASP A 114 8.10 -11.44 -8.21
N VAL A 115 7.22 -11.58 -7.22
CA VAL A 115 5.93 -10.85 -7.16
C VAL A 115 6.19 -9.34 -7.13
N ARG A 116 7.12 -8.89 -6.29
CA ARG A 116 7.50 -7.47 -6.24
C ARG A 116 8.08 -6.97 -7.56
N ALA A 117 8.90 -7.79 -8.22
CA ALA A 117 9.50 -7.43 -9.52
C ALA A 117 8.42 -7.25 -10.60
N ALA A 118 7.48 -8.19 -10.71
CA ALA A 118 6.36 -8.11 -11.65
C ALA A 118 5.48 -6.87 -11.39
N LEU A 119 5.00 -6.69 -10.15
CA LEU A 119 4.14 -5.57 -9.82
C LEU A 119 4.85 -4.20 -9.89
N ARG A 120 6.16 -4.14 -9.64
CA ARG A 120 6.95 -2.91 -9.81
C ARG A 120 6.96 -2.44 -11.26
N THR A 121 7.01 -3.36 -12.23
CA THR A 121 6.95 -3.01 -13.66
C THR A 121 5.68 -2.22 -13.95
N ILE A 122 4.51 -2.73 -13.55
CA ILE A 122 3.21 -2.07 -13.72
C ILE A 122 3.19 -0.70 -13.03
N GLN A 123 3.65 -0.63 -11.79
CA GLN A 123 3.70 0.63 -11.03
C GLN A 123 4.58 1.68 -11.71
N ARG A 124 5.73 1.28 -12.27
CA ARG A 124 6.63 2.17 -13.00
C ARG A 124 6.00 2.67 -14.30
N GLU A 125 5.36 1.81 -15.07
CA GLU A 125 4.65 2.18 -16.30
C GLU A 125 3.57 3.24 -16.01
N ILE A 126 2.80 3.06 -14.93
CA ILE A 126 1.80 4.02 -14.49
C ILE A 126 2.46 5.35 -14.08
N ALA A 127 3.55 5.29 -13.30
CA ALA A 127 4.29 6.48 -12.89
C ALA A 127 4.83 7.26 -14.08
N MET A 128 5.38 6.59 -15.10
CA MET A 128 5.94 7.22 -16.29
C MET A 128 4.91 7.96 -17.14
N ARG A 129 3.62 7.59 -17.09
CA ARG A 129 2.55 8.34 -17.75
C ARG A 129 2.35 9.73 -17.16
N GLY A 130 2.76 9.96 -15.90
CA GLY A 130 2.58 11.21 -15.17
C GLY A 130 1.13 11.49 -14.76
N GLY A 131 0.92 12.58 -14.02
CA GLY A 131 -0.42 12.91 -13.52
C GLY A 131 -0.98 11.85 -12.58
N VAL A 132 -0.15 11.29 -11.71
CA VAL A 132 -0.54 10.23 -10.78
C VAL A 132 0.04 10.45 -9.39
N VAL A 133 -0.76 10.08 -8.39
CA VAL A 133 -0.35 9.92 -6.99
C VAL A 133 -0.26 8.43 -6.70
N LEU A 134 0.91 7.95 -6.31
CA LEU A 134 1.13 6.57 -5.90
C LEU A 134 1.34 6.52 -4.39
N ALA A 135 0.59 5.68 -3.70
CA ALA A 135 0.75 5.44 -2.27
C ALA A 135 1.31 4.03 -2.01
N GLY A 136 2.33 3.92 -1.15
CA GLY A 136 2.95 2.63 -0.87
C GLY A 136 3.86 2.60 0.36
N ARG A 137 4.94 1.84 0.24
CA ARG A 137 5.98 1.68 1.27
C ARG A 137 7.36 2.10 0.77
N ASP A 138 7.56 2.01 -0.53
CA ASP A 138 8.85 2.09 -1.20
C ASP A 138 8.74 2.76 -2.58
N ILE A 139 7.71 3.60 -2.77
CA ILE A 139 7.48 4.29 -4.05
C ILE A 139 8.66 5.20 -4.36
N GLY A 140 8.99 6.10 -3.44
CA GLY A 140 10.08 7.08 -3.62
C GLY A 140 11.48 6.52 -3.45
N THR A 141 11.62 5.26 -3.00
CA THR A 141 12.95 4.64 -2.78
C THR A 141 13.29 3.56 -3.80
N VAL A 142 12.32 2.79 -4.28
CA VAL A 142 12.54 1.59 -5.11
C VAL A 142 11.68 1.58 -6.37
N VAL A 143 10.38 1.88 -6.25
CA VAL A 143 9.46 1.79 -7.39
C VAL A 143 9.74 2.89 -8.39
N TYR A 144 9.72 4.14 -7.94
CA TYR A 144 9.95 5.30 -8.79
C TYR A 144 10.78 6.36 -8.05
N PRO A 145 12.09 6.11 -7.83
CA PRO A 145 12.98 7.03 -7.14
C PRO A 145 13.17 8.36 -7.88
N GLU A 146 12.78 8.44 -9.14
CA GLU A 146 12.78 9.65 -9.97
C GLU A 146 11.56 10.55 -9.74
N ALA A 147 10.61 10.16 -8.87
CA ALA A 147 9.44 10.99 -8.57
C ALA A 147 9.87 12.39 -8.10
N ARG A 148 9.26 13.41 -8.71
CA ARG A 148 9.61 14.81 -8.41
C ARG A 148 9.18 15.22 -7.00
N HIS A 149 8.04 14.70 -6.54
CA HIS A 149 7.51 15.01 -5.21
C HIS A 149 7.37 13.73 -4.40
N LYS A 150 8.11 13.68 -3.29
CA LYS A 150 8.13 12.51 -2.40
C LYS A 150 7.73 12.94 -0.98
N PHE A 151 6.77 12.24 -0.44
CA PHE A 151 6.27 12.46 0.91
C PHE A 151 6.33 11.15 1.68
N PHE A 152 6.70 11.24 2.95
CA PHE A 152 6.66 10.11 3.87
C PHE A 152 5.72 10.47 5.03
N LEU A 153 4.54 9.85 5.05
CA LEU A 153 3.56 10.06 6.13
C LEU A 153 3.87 9.11 7.27
N ASP A 154 4.23 9.67 8.42
CA ASP A 154 4.48 8.90 9.64
C ASP A 154 3.52 9.30 10.75
N ALA A 155 3.27 8.37 11.68
CA ALA A 155 2.52 8.58 12.91
C ALA A 155 2.91 7.51 13.93
N SER A 156 2.72 7.79 15.21
CA SER A 156 2.90 6.80 16.27
C SER A 156 2.06 5.55 16.04
N ALA A 157 2.53 4.41 16.53
CA ALA A 157 1.79 3.16 16.41
C ALA A 157 0.42 3.26 17.09
N GLU A 158 0.35 3.99 18.21
CA GLU A 158 -0.85 4.26 19.00
C GLU A 158 -1.89 5.04 18.19
N ALA A 159 -1.48 6.16 17.55
CA ALA A 159 -2.38 6.95 16.72
C ALA A 159 -2.92 6.16 15.53
N ARG A 160 -2.06 5.35 14.89
CA ARG A 160 -2.46 4.49 13.76
C ARG A 160 -3.39 3.36 14.19
N ALA A 161 -3.15 2.75 15.35
CA ALA A 161 -4.01 1.71 15.91
C ALA A 161 -5.40 2.25 16.26
N LEU A 162 -5.44 3.44 16.85
CA LEU A 162 -6.70 4.12 17.16
C LEU A 162 -7.50 4.42 15.88
N ARG A 163 -6.85 5.00 14.85
CA ARG A 163 -7.49 5.27 13.55
C ARG A 163 -8.07 4.00 12.94
N ARG A 164 -7.30 2.89 12.97
CA ARG A 164 -7.74 1.60 12.43
C ARG A 164 -8.91 1.00 13.21
N ALA A 165 -8.89 1.08 14.53
CA ALA A 165 -9.98 0.61 15.38
C ALA A 165 -11.28 1.38 15.10
N LEU A 166 -11.21 2.72 15.10
CA LEU A 166 -12.35 3.59 14.82
C LEU A 166 -12.91 3.38 13.41
N GLN A 167 -12.05 3.20 12.41
CA GLN A 167 -12.45 2.91 11.02
C GLN A 167 -13.24 1.59 10.91
N ARG A 168 -12.95 0.63 11.78
CA ARG A 168 -13.64 -0.67 11.87
C ARG A 168 -14.85 -0.66 12.83
N GLY A 169 -15.19 0.48 13.41
CA GLY A 169 -16.31 0.63 14.35
C GLY A 169 -16.01 0.19 15.79
N TYR A 170 -14.73 -0.03 16.13
CA TYR A 170 -14.33 -0.42 17.48
C TYR A 170 -14.02 0.81 18.34
N ALA A 171 -14.28 0.70 19.65
CA ALA A 171 -14.02 1.78 20.60
C ALA A 171 -12.51 1.90 20.94
N ALA A 172 -12.09 3.12 21.28
CA ALA A 172 -10.78 3.33 21.89
C ALA A 172 -10.62 2.52 23.19
N GLY A 173 -9.48 1.85 23.35
CA GLY A 173 -9.21 1.00 24.52
C GLY A 173 -9.86 -0.39 24.49
N SER A 174 -10.60 -0.75 23.44
CA SER A 174 -11.16 -2.09 23.28
C SER A 174 -10.08 -3.15 23.03
N ALA A 175 -10.44 -4.42 23.15
CA ALA A 175 -9.54 -5.54 22.86
C ALA A 175 -9.05 -5.50 21.40
N GLU A 176 -9.94 -5.14 20.48
CA GLU A 176 -9.66 -4.99 19.05
C GLU A 176 -8.70 -3.82 18.77
N HIS A 177 -8.80 -2.71 19.53
CA HIS A 177 -7.84 -1.61 19.45
C HIS A 177 -6.43 -2.08 19.88
N HIS A 178 -6.31 -2.82 20.98
CA HIS A 178 -5.04 -3.36 21.43
C HIS A 178 -4.48 -4.41 20.47
N GLU A 179 -5.35 -5.22 19.84
CA GLU A 179 -4.94 -6.17 18.80
C GLU A 179 -4.44 -5.45 17.55
N ALA A 180 -5.13 -4.38 17.13
CA ALA A 180 -4.68 -3.53 16.02
C ALA A 180 -3.30 -2.95 16.30
N LEU A 181 -3.02 -2.50 17.54
CA LEU A 181 -1.70 -1.98 17.90
C LEU A 181 -0.61 -3.06 17.80
N ARG A 182 -0.84 -4.25 18.35
CA ARG A 182 0.12 -5.36 18.23
C ARG A 182 0.41 -5.73 16.78
N SER A 183 -0.65 -5.85 15.99
CA SER A 183 -0.55 -6.19 14.56
C SER A 183 0.22 -5.13 13.77
N LEU A 184 -0.02 -3.83 14.04
CA LEU A 184 0.69 -2.74 13.37
C LEU A 184 2.17 -2.69 13.75
N VAL A 185 2.52 -2.88 15.02
CA VAL A 185 3.92 -2.91 15.48
C VAL A 185 4.68 -4.07 14.82
N ALA A 186 4.08 -5.28 14.80
CA ALA A 186 4.70 -6.44 14.17
C ALA A 186 4.93 -6.20 12.66
N ARG A 187 3.92 -5.69 11.97
CA ARG A 187 3.99 -5.39 10.54
C ARG A 187 5.00 -4.30 10.20
N ASP A 188 5.09 -3.26 11.02
CA ASP A 188 6.09 -2.20 10.83
C ASP A 188 7.51 -2.74 10.96
N GLN A 189 7.73 -3.65 11.92
CA GLN A 189 9.01 -4.32 12.09
C GLN A 189 9.35 -5.15 10.83
N GLU A 190 8.41 -5.93 10.32
CA GLU A 190 8.59 -6.71 9.09
C GLU A 190 8.88 -5.81 7.89
N ASP A 191 8.07 -4.75 7.68
CA ASP A 191 8.24 -3.80 6.58
C ASP A 191 9.61 -3.09 6.64
N ARG A 192 10.12 -2.76 7.85
CA ARG A 192 11.41 -2.07 8.04
C ARG A 192 12.61 -3.00 7.90
N THR A 193 12.49 -4.27 8.26
CA THR A 193 13.62 -5.23 8.31
C THR A 193 13.70 -6.16 7.10
N ARG A 194 12.70 -6.14 6.21
CA ARG A 194 12.75 -6.98 5.02
C ARG A 194 13.95 -6.65 4.15
N ALA A 195 14.58 -7.71 3.58
CA ALA A 195 15.80 -7.57 2.79
C ALA A 195 15.58 -6.81 1.46
N VAL A 196 14.36 -6.90 0.90
CA VAL A 196 14.02 -6.26 -0.38
C VAL A 196 13.05 -5.12 -0.13
N ALA A 197 13.40 -3.91 -0.56
CA ALA A 197 12.58 -2.70 -0.50
C ALA A 197 12.06 -2.39 0.94
N PRO A 198 12.94 -2.20 1.94
CA PRO A 198 12.52 -1.90 3.30
C PRO A 198 11.75 -0.58 3.37
N LEU A 199 10.81 -0.50 4.31
CA LEU A 199 10.08 0.74 4.60
C LEU A 199 11.04 1.78 5.19
N ARG A 200 11.34 2.81 4.42
CA ARG A 200 12.11 3.99 4.85
C ARG A 200 11.72 5.20 4.02
N ALA A 201 11.91 6.38 4.57
CA ALA A 201 11.79 7.61 3.79
C ALA A 201 12.92 7.66 2.73
N ALA A 202 12.63 8.18 1.55
CA ALA A 202 13.67 8.55 0.60
C ALA A 202 14.44 9.77 1.15
N ASP A 203 15.72 9.90 0.80
CA ASP A 203 16.59 10.96 1.36
C ASP A 203 16.10 12.37 0.99
N ASP A 204 15.38 12.49 -0.13
CA ASP A 204 14.77 13.72 -0.63
C ASP A 204 13.25 13.80 -0.35
N ALA A 205 12.70 12.89 0.47
CA ALA A 205 11.30 12.93 0.84
C ALA A 205 11.02 13.92 1.98
N GLN A 206 9.93 14.67 1.85
CA GLN A 206 9.40 15.43 2.96
C GLN A 206 8.67 14.50 3.94
N VAL A 207 9.16 14.41 5.17
CA VAL A 207 8.49 13.65 6.25
C VAL A 207 7.40 14.52 6.87
N ILE A 208 6.18 13.97 6.98
CA ILE A 208 5.02 14.61 7.58
C ILE A 208 4.53 13.74 8.74
N LEU A 209 4.67 14.25 9.97
CA LEU A 209 4.13 13.61 11.17
C LEU A 209 2.64 13.95 11.27
N THR A 210 1.80 12.92 11.22
CA THR A 210 0.34 13.09 11.10
C THR A 210 -0.41 12.89 12.40
N ASP A 211 0.29 12.75 13.54
CA ASP A 211 -0.34 12.51 14.85
C ASP A 211 -1.33 13.61 15.23
N ALA A 212 -0.92 14.87 15.07
CA ALA A 212 -1.70 16.05 15.44
C ALA A 212 -2.34 16.77 14.24
N LEU A 213 -2.19 16.25 13.01
CA LEU A 213 -2.71 16.90 11.82
C LEU A 213 -4.02 16.28 11.36
N GLY A 214 -4.96 17.14 10.98
CA GLY A 214 -6.17 16.73 10.29
C GLY A 214 -5.88 16.30 8.84
N LEU A 215 -6.78 15.48 8.27
CA LEU A 215 -6.63 15.02 6.88
C LEU A 215 -6.50 16.21 5.90
N THR A 216 -7.30 17.24 6.05
CA THR A 216 -7.29 18.44 5.21
C THR A 216 -5.96 19.20 5.31
N ASP A 217 -5.36 19.27 6.50
CA ASP A 217 -4.08 19.96 6.70
C ASP A 217 -2.95 19.23 5.95
N VAL A 218 -2.90 17.91 6.03
CA VAL A 218 -1.91 17.09 5.31
C VAL A 218 -2.10 17.22 3.80
N VAL A 219 -3.33 17.17 3.30
CA VAL A 219 -3.63 17.36 1.86
C VAL A 219 -3.16 18.72 1.39
N ASN A 220 -3.51 19.79 2.11
CA ASN A 220 -3.10 21.15 1.77
C ASN A 220 -1.57 21.35 1.76
N LEU A 221 -0.86 20.72 2.69
CA LEU A 221 0.60 20.76 2.71
C LEU A 221 1.19 20.13 1.43
N ILE A 222 0.70 18.95 1.04
CA ILE A 222 1.18 18.24 -0.14
C ILE A 222 0.85 19.03 -1.42
N VAL A 223 -0.41 19.45 -1.59
CA VAL A 223 -0.86 20.17 -2.79
C VAL A 223 -0.08 21.46 -2.99
N ARG A 224 0.14 22.25 -1.93
CA ARG A 224 0.96 23.47 -2.00
C ARG A 224 2.40 23.19 -2.41
N GLN A 225 2.96 22.05 -2.00
CA GLN A 225 4.33 21.68 -2.35
C GLN A 225 4.44 21.22 -3.81
N VAL A 226 3.40 20.56 -4.34
CA VAL A 226 3.35 20.13 -5.75
C VAL A 226 3.20 21.30 -6.72
N HIS A 227 2.54 22.38 -6.30
CA HIS A 227 2.36 23.59 -7.11
C HIS A 227 3.57 24.56 -7.09
N ARG A 228 4.61 24.28 -6.31
CA ARG A 228 5.87 25.05 -6.27
C ARG A 228 6.87 24.51 -7.30
#